data_981d7713d318c536d9219067aee0a748
#
_entry.id   981d7713d318c536d9219067aee0a748
#
_cell.length_a   1.000
_cell.length_b   1.000
_cell.length_c   1.000
_cell.angle_alpha   90.00
_cell.angle_beta   90.00
_cell.angle_gamma   90.00
#
_symmetry.space_group_name_H-M   'P 1'
#
loop_
_entity.id
_entity.type
_entity.pdbx_description
1 polymer ?
#
loop_
_entity_poly.entity_id
_entity_poly.type
_entity_poly.pdbx_seq_one_letter_code
_entity_poly.pdbx_strand_id
1 'polypeptide(L)'
;KIPMTRRPQGTRQRLDYRCVRGVVRKVTDGIVTVEMAQGTGEQTLRVDCSMDKHDDLRNLLHEGTQVNLIDVTTEPGSDLCQARQVIVEPDFLIDISSLAACFTPYGHSPLVYTINRLKPQANSQAILIGNFAGSALDDIINRGDGYDWRETFKTNFREKALEYCTCQDLNQREPFHQEAQTQVRNISQAVDMLFRSAYDRHKAILEPSFVCEQMGLQGRIDLM
;
A
#
# COMPACT_ATOMS: atom_id res chain seq x y z
N LYS A 1 -13.20 6.22 -9.80
CA LYS A 1 -14.03 6.47 -8.59
C LYS A 1 -14.06 5.19 -7.80
N ILE A 2 -13.30 5.13 -6.73
CA ILE A 2 -13.31 4.00 -5.77
C ILE A 2 -14.74 3.96 -5.20
N PRO A 3 -15.46 2.82 -5.25
CA PRO A 3 -16.73 2.73 -4.59
C PRO A 3 -16.48 2.87 -3.09
N MET A 4 -16.86 4.02 -2.54
CA MET A 4 -16.96 4.14 -1.08
C MET A 4 -17.91 3.04 -0.61
N THR A 5 -17.41 2.12 0.19
CA THR A 5 -18.25 1.14 0.89
C THR A 5 -19.38 1.90 1.58
N ARG A 6 -20.62 1.65 1.16
CA ARG A 6 -21.80 2.27 1.76
C ARG A 6 -21.76 2.01 3.26
N ARG A 7 -21.65 3.06 4.05
CA ARG A 7 -21.73 2.99 5.51
C ARG A 7 -23.09 2.39 5.90
N PRO A 8 -23.13 1.44 6.85
CA PRO A 8 -24.41 0.98 7.40
C PRO A 8 -25.16 2.16 7.98
N GLN A 9 -26.39 2.38 7.53
CA GLN A 9 -27.29 3.38 8.11
C GLN A 9 -27.71 2.88 9.50
N GLY A 10 -27.10 3.36 10.57
CA GLY A 10 -27.56 2.99 11.91
C GLY A 10 -26.74 3.51 13.09
N THR A 11 -25.54 4.02 12.90
CA THR A 11 -24.70 4.45 14.03
C THR A 11 -23.95 5.76 13.73
N ARG A 12 -24.72 6.83 13.43
CA ARG A 12 -24.13 8.14 13.06
C ARG A 12 -23.23 8.76 14.14
N GLN A 13 -23.45 8.51 15.41
CA GLN A 13 -22.68 9.16 16.50
C GLN A 13 -21.33 8.53 16.80
N ARG A 14 -21.07 7.27 16.44
CA ARG A 14 -19.76 6.61 16.69
C ARG A 14 -18.76 6.70 15.55
N LEU A 15 -19.17 7.15 14.37
CA LEU A 15 -18.31 7.19 13.17
C LEU A 15 -17.48 8.47 13.06
N ASP A 16 -17.88 9.55 13.70
CA ASP A 16 -17.20 10.84 13.59
C ASP A 16 -15.88 10.89 14.39
N TYR A 17 -15.70 9.97 15.34
CA TYR A 17 -14.46 9.88 16.14
C TYR A 17 -13.47 8.80 15.69
N ARG A 18 -13.73 8.08 14.61
CA ARG A 18 -12.83 7.02 14.14
C ARG A 18 -11.54 7.55 13.53
N CYS A 19 -11.56 8.71 12.92
CA CYS A 19 -10.37 9.35 12.41
C CYS A 19 -10.52 10.87 12.54
N VAL A 20 -9.64 11.47 13.31
CA VAL A 20 -9.55 12.93 13.43
C VAL A 20 -8.23 13.35 12.79
N ARG A 21 -8.30 14.17 11.75
CA ARG A 21 -7.14 14.80 11.13
C ARG A 21 -6.87 16.15 11.77
N GLY A 22 -5.61 16.43 12.04
CA GLY A 22 -5.21 17.70 12.61
C GLY A 22 -3.72 17.98 12.48
N VAL A 23 -3.33 19.13 13.03
CA VAL A 23 -1.94 19.60 13.06
C VAL A 23 -1.51 19.77 14.52
N VAL A 24 -0.35 19.27 14.84
CA VAL A 24 0.25 19.43 16.18
C VAL A 24 0.58 20.90 16.41
N ARG A 25 0.05 21.46 17.49
CA ARG A 25 0.34 22.86 17.92
C ARG A 25 1.31 22.92 19.06
N LYS A 26 1.32 21.92 19.92
CA LYS A 26 2.20 21.90 21.10
C LYS A 26 2.43 20.46 21.54
N VAL A 27 3.65 20.19 21.97
CA VAL A 27 4.03 18.94 22.67
C VAL A 27 4.63 19.32 24.02
N THR A 28 4.06 18.78 25.11
CA THR A 28 4.52 19.06 26.47
C THR A 28 4.30 17.81 27.33
N ASP A 29 5.37 17.26 27.89
CA ASP A 29 5.33 16.14 28.84
C ASP A 29 4.52 14.94 28.38
N GLY A 30 4.64 14.60 27.09
CA GLY A 30 3.90 13.47 26.48
C GLY A 30 2.45 13.79 26.12
N ILE A 31 1.97 15.01 26.38
CA ILE A 31 0.66 15.49 25.93
C ILE A 31 0.83 16.29 24.65
N VAL A 32 0.10 15.90 23.63
CA VAL A 32 0.10 16.54 22.31
C VAL A 32 -1.20 17.31 22.12
N THR A 33 -1.09 18.62 21.88
CA THR A 33 -2.23 19.45 21.49
C THR A 33 -2.35 19.46 19.98
N VAL A 34 -3.48 18.96 19.47
CA VAL A 34 -3.77 18.84 18.03
C VAL A 34 -4.94 19.77 17.71
N GLU A 35 -4.75 20.64 16.73
CA GLU A 35 -5.81 21.45 16.13
C GLU A 35 -6.46 20.64 15.02
N MET A 36 -7.79 20.49 15.09
CA MET A 36 -8.53 19.69 14.13
C MET A 36 -8.72 20.43 12.80
N ALA A 37 -8.53 19.69 11.71
CA ALA A 37 -8.70 20.23 10.35
C ALA A 37 -10.16 20.45 9.93
N GLN A 38 -11.14 19.95 10.69
CA GLN A 38 -12.58 20.05 10.37
C GLN A 38 -13.36 20.66 11.53
N GLY A 39 -14.07 21.75 11.25
CA GLY A 39 -14.99 22.41 12.19
C GLY A 39 -15.14 23.90 11.89
N THR A 40 -16.27 24.49 12.31
CA THR A 40 -16.55 25.94 12.24
C THR A 40 -15.95 26.67 13.47
N GLY A 41 -14.67 26.39 13.78
CA GLY A 41 -13.96 26.99 14.91
C GLY A 41 -12.70 26.21 15.18
N GLU A 42 -11.71 26.85 15.79
CA GLU A 42 -10.49 26.21 16.26
C GLU A 42 -10.84 25.23 17.39
N GLN A 43 -11.06 23.97 17.02
CA GLN A 43 -11.24 22.91 18.01
C GLN A 43 -9.90 22.21 18.20
N THR A 44 -9.43 22.18 19.44
CA THR A 44 -8.20 21.51 19.82
C THR A 44 -8.51 20.28 20.65
N LEU A 45 -7.78 19.20 20.39
CA LEU A 45 -7.75 17.99 21.22
C LEU A 45 -6.42 17.91 21.95
N ARG A 46 -6.48 17.53 23.22
CA ARG A 46 -5.29 17.18 24.01
C ARG A 46 -5.20 15.67 24.07
N VAL A 47 -4.17 15.11 23.44
CA VAL A 47 -3.99 13.67 23.30
C VAL A 47 -2.86 13.21 24.19
N ASP A 48 -3.12 12.22 25.02
CA ASP A 48 -2.12 11.59 25.87
C ASP A 48 -1.29 10.59 25.05
N CYS A 49 -0.05 10.94 24.79
CA CYS A 49 0.98 10.12 24.16
C CYS A 49 2.08 9.72 25.15
N SER A 50 1.83 9.81 26.47
CA SER A 50 2.82 9.47 27.51
C SER A 50 3.04 7.96 27.69
N MET A 51 2.17 7.12 27.13
CA MET A 51 2.25 5.65 27.26
C MET A 51 3.44 5.08 26.50
N ASP A 52 4.02 4.00 26.99
CA ASP A 52 5.18 3.30 26.37
C ASP A 52 4.97 2.93 24.90
N LYS A 53 3.73 2.61 24.51
CA LYS A 53 3.37 2.34 23.11
C LYS A 53 3.62 3.52 22.15
N HIS A 54 3.84 4.72 22.70
CA HIS A 54 4.05 5.94 21.94
C HIS A 54 5.47 6.52 22.12
N ASP A 55 6.39 5.78 22.73
CA ASP A 55 7.76 6.27 22.96
C ASP A 55 8.45 6.74 21.69
N ASP A 56 8.28 6.00 20.59
CA ASP A 56 8.85 6.37 19.29
C ASP A 56 8.27 7.68 18.74
N LEU A 57 7.03 8.03 19.12
CA LEU A 57 6.35 9.24 18.64
C LEU A 57 6.88 10.51 19.29
N ARG A 58 7.39 10.46 20.52
CA ARG A 58 7.83 11.65 21.27
C ARG A 58 8.91 12.43 20.55
N ASN A 59 9.77 11.72 19.80
CA ASN A 59 10.84 12.31 19.02
C ASN A 59 10.42 12.75 17.61
N LEU A 60 9.26 12.29 17.15
CA LEU A 60 8.75 12.57 15.80
C LEU A 60 7.72 13.70 15.79
N LEU A 61 6.97 13.88 16.89
CA LEU A 61 5.95 14.90 16.97
C LEU A 61 6.54 16.25 17.35
N HIS A 62 6.34 17.24 16.50
CA HIS A 62 6.73 18.63 16.71
C HIS A 62 5.63 19.56 16.23
N GLU A 63 5.70 20.84 16.55
CA GLU A 63 4.76 21.82 16.05
C GLU A 63 4.74 21.83 14.52
N GLY A 64 3.55 21.81 13.92
CA GLY A 64 3.35 21.76 12.48
C GLY A 64 3.21 20.33 11.91
N THR A 65 3.54 19.28 12.68
CA THR A 65 3.36 17.88 12.23
C THR A 65 1.90 17.60 11.95
N GLN A 66 1.60 17.04 10.77
CA GLN A 66 0.26 16.56 10.46
C GLN A 66 0.04 15.17 11.05
N VAL A 67 -1.14 14.95 11.62
CA VAL A 67 -1.49 13.66 12.22
C VAL A 67 -2.91 13.24 11.89
N ASN A 68 -3.11 11.92 11.75
CA ASN A 68 -4.42 11.29 11.86
C ASN A 68 -4.47 10.51 13.17
N LEU A 69 -5.47 10.84 13.99
CA LEU A 69 -5.76 10.15 15.24
C LEU A 69 -6.88 9.13 14.99
N ILE A 70 -6.60 7.86 15.19
CA ILE A 70 -7.53 6.76 14.92
C ILE A 70 -8.16 6.28 16.23
N ASP A 71 -9.47 6.09 16.21
CA ASP A 71 -10.28 5.61 17.35
C ASP A 71 -9.99 6.43 18.63
N VAL A 72 -10.28 7.73 18.54
CA VAL A 72 -10.11 8.65 19.66
C VAL A 72 -11.20 8.40 20.71
N THR A 73 -10.78 8.27 21.95
CA THR A 73 -11.66 8.10 23.13
C THR A 73 -11.35 9.16 24.18
N THR A 74 -12.38 9.61 24.88
CA THR A 74 -12.26 10.55 26.01
C THR A 74 -12.84 9.90 27.24
N GLU A 75 -12.14 9.95 28.36
CA GLU A 75 -12.70 9.49 29.64
C GLU A 75 -13.69 10.52 30.17
N PRO A 76 -14.80 10.09 30.78
CA PRO A 76 -15.79 11.01 31.35
C PRO A 76 -15.11 11.91 32.40
N GLY A 77 -15.23 13.24 32.21
CA GLY A 77 -14.65 14.25 33.13
C GLY A 77 -13.17 14.58 32.88
N SER A 78 -12.55 13.99 31.87
CA SER A 78 -11.21 14.34 31.43
C SER A 78 -11.23 15.23 30.19
N ASP A 79 -10.31 16.18 30.11
CA ASP A 79 -10.02 16.95 28.90
C ASP A 79 -8.93 16.29 28.04
N LEU A 80 -8.41 15.15 28.49
CA LEU A 80 -7.43 14.35 27.77
C LEU A 80 -8.11 13.23 26.97
N CYS A 81 -7.71 13.13 25.72
CA CYS A 81 -8.13 12.07 24.81
C CYS A 81 -7.03 11.00 24.68
N GLN A 82 -7.42 9.78 24.39
CA GLN A 82 -6.52 8.71 23.98
C GLN A 82 -6.82 8.33 22.54
N ALA A 83 -5.79 8.14 21.73
CA ALA A 83 -5.89 7.59 20.38
C ALA A 83 -5.35 6.17 20.37
N ARG A 84 -6.07 5.25 19.72
CA ARG A 84 -5.59 3.88 19.54
C ARG A 84 -4.34 3.84 18.68
N GLN A 85 -4.31 4.67 17.63
CA GLN A 85 -3.17 4.84 16.74
C GLN A 85 -3.00 6.32 16.40
N VAL A 86 -1.76 6.72 16.22
CA VAL A 86 -1.36 8.05 15.74
C VAL A 86 -0.58 7.82 14.45
N ILE A 87 -1.11 8.31 13.34
CA ILE A 87 -0.44 8.27 12.03
C ILE A 87 0.21 9.63 11.82
N VAL A 88 1.52 9.64 11.72
CA VAL A 88 2.33 10.84 11.51
C VAL A 88 2.53 11.06 10.02
N GLU A 89 2.36 12.30 9.56
CA GLU A 89 2.48 12.70 8.16
C GLU A 89 1.71 11.77 7.19
N PRO A 90 0.37 11.63 7.36
CA PRO A 90 -0.42 10.68 6.59
C PRO A 90 -0.45 10.95 5.08
N ASP A 91 -0.03 12.12 4.64
CA ASP A 91 0.09 12.47 3.22
C ASP A 91 1.34 11.86 2.57
N PHE A 92 2.31 11.43 3.37
CA PHE A 92 3.41 10.60 2.89
C PHE A 92 2.93 9.16 2.75
N LEU A 93 2.51 8.78 1.54
CA LEU A 93 1.96 7.46 1.27
C LEU A 93 3.05 6.39 1.27
N ILE A 94 2.92 5.43 2.18
CA ILE A 94 3.80 4.27 2.25
C ILE A 94 3.17 3.13 1.45
N ASP A 95 3.97 2.50 0.60
CA ASP A 95 3.56 1.30 -0.11
C ASP A 95 3.33 0.12 0.86
N ILE A 96 2.20 -0.59 0.70
CA ILE A 96 1.80 -1.67 1.60
C ILE A 96 2.79 -2.83 1.61
N SER A 97 3.46 -3.11 0.49
CA SER A 97 4.49 -4.15 0.39
C SER A 97 5.73 -3.75 1.17
N SER A 98 6.10 -2.47 1.12
CA SER A 98 7.21 -1.92 1.92
C SER A 98 6.92 -1.95 3.41
N LEU A 99 5.67 -1.64 3.80
CA LEU A 99 5.23 -1.76 5.18
C LEU A 99 5.26 -3.23 5.64
N ALA A 100 4.70 -4.14 4.85
CA ALA A 100 4.69 -5.56 5.16
C ALA A 100 6.10 -6.14 5.36
N ALA A 101 7.08 -5.69 4.58
CA ALA A 101 8.48 -6.11 4.73
C ALA A 101 9.10 -5.71 6.07
N CYS A 102 8.56 -4.71 6.76
CA CYS A 102 9.01 -4.30 8.09
C CYS A 102 8.58 -5.28 9.20
N PHE A 103 7.59 -6.14 8.94
CA PHE A 103 7.12 -7.14 9.89
C PHE A 103 7.80 -8.48 9.62
N THR A 104 8.52 -8.97 10.62
CA THR A 104 9.22 -10.25 10.54
C THR A 104 8.58 -11.25 11.50
N PRO A 105 8.84 -12.57 11.37
CA PRO A 105 8.33 -13.57 12.32
C PRO A 105 8.71 -13.32 13.78
N TYR A 106 9.77 -12.56 14.01
CA TYR A 106 10.33 -12.30 15.34
C TYR A 106 10.09 -10.87 15.85
N GLY A 107 9.31 -10.07 15.13
CA GLY A 107 9.02 -8.69 15.51
C GLY A 107 8.87 -7.76 14.32
N HIS A 108 9.04 -6.47 14.56
CA HIS A 108 8.99 -5.45 13.52
C HIS A 108 10.24 -4.56 13.57
N SER A 109 10.64 -4.04 12.42
CA SER A 109 11.75 -3.11 12.32
C SER A 109 11.50 -2.08 11.22
N PRO A 110 11.22 -0.83 11.55
CA PRO A 110 11.04 0.23 10.55
C PRO A 110 12.33 0.53 9.76
N LEU A 111 13.51 0.15 10.29
CA LEU A 111 14.77 0.28 9.56
C LEU A 111 14.81 -0.51 8.26
N VAL A 112 14.03 -1.59 8.15
CA VAL A 112 13.91 -2.37 6.91
C VAL A 112 13.39 -1.52 5.76
N TYR A 113 12.46 -0.61 6.01
CA TYR A 113 11.99 0.36 5.00
C TYR A 113 13.14 1.20 4.47
N THR A 114 13.92 1.82 5.36
CA THR A 114 15.05 2.67 4.99
C THR A 114 16.12 1.88 4.23
N ILE A 115 16.48 0.69 4.73
CA ILE A 115 17.48 -0.18 4.09
C ILE A 115 17.03 -0.56 2.68
N ASN A 116 15.76 -0.97 2.50
CA ASN A 116 15.25 -1.38 1.20
C ASN A 116 15.16 -0.19 0.21
N ARG A 117 14.92 1.03 0.71
CA ARG A 117 14.94 2.25 -0.14
C ARG A 117 16.33 2.65 -0.58
N LEU A 118 17.34 2.42 0.23
CA LEU A 118 18.73 2.78 -0.05
C LEU A 118 19.52 1.66 -0.73
N LYS A 119 19.07 0.42 -0.59
CA LYS A 119 19.72 -0.74 -1.20
C LYS A 119 19.61 -0.65 -2.72
N PRO A 120 20.72 -0.81 -3.47
CA PRO A 120 20.67 -0.96 -4.92
C PRO A 120 19.75 -2.11 -5.30
N GLN A 121 18.80 -1.85 -6.20
CA GLN A 121 17.97 -2.92 -6.73
C GLN A 121 18.80 -3.76 -7.69
N ALA A 122 19.01 -5.02 -7.34
CA ALA A 122 19.64 -5.95 -8.23
C ALA A 122 18.65 -6.34 -9.33
N ASN A 123 19.09 -6.23 -10.58
CA ASN A 123 18.36 -6.77 -11.72
C ASN A 123 18.62 -8.29 -11.80
N SER A 124 17.58 -9.11 -11.85
CA SER A 124 17.69 -10.57 -11.91
C SER A 124 16.69 -11.15 -12.90
N GLN A 125 16.96 -12.36 -13.40
CA GLN A 125 16.04 -13.07 -14.28
C GLN A 125 14.64 -13.23 -13.65
N ALA A 126 14.56 -13.50 -12.35
CA ALA A 126 13.29 -13.63 -11.65
C ALA A 126 12.45 -12.34 -11.69
N ILE A 127 13.09 -11.16 -11.57
CA ILE A 127 12.40 -9.87 -11.70
C ILE A 127 11.92 -9.65 -13.14
N LEU A 128 12.75 -9.97 -14.13
CA LEU A 128 12.37 -9.85 -15.54
C LEU A 128 11.22 -10.78 -15.91
N ILE A 129 11.22 -12.02 -15.40
CA ILE A 129 10.10 -12.96 -15.56
C ILE A 129 8.83 -12.44 -14.88
N GLY A 130 8.92 -11.88 -13.67
CA GLY A 130 7.79 -11.26 -13.00
C GLY A 130 7.18 -10.11 -13.80
N ASN A 131 8.02 -9.21 -14.32
CA ASN A 131 7.58 -8.10 -15.18
C ASN A 131 6.93 -8.60 -16.48
N PHE A 132 7.51 -9.62 -17.09
CA PHE A 132 6.93 -10.26 -18.29
C PHE A 132 5.60 -10.93 -17.98
N ALA A 133 5.49 -11.63 -16.84
CA ALA A 133 4.26 -12.28 -16.41
C ALA A 133 3.11 -11.28 -16.20
N GLY A 134 3.39 -10.10 -15.62
CA GLY A 134 2.42 -9.00 -15.51
C GLY A 134 1.93 -8.55 -16.89
N SER A 135 2.86 -8.24 -17.82
CA SER A 135 2.49 -7.87 -19.20
C SER A 135 1.69 -8.96 -19.92
N ALA A 136 2.02 -10.25 -19.68
CA ALA A 136 1.31 -11.38 -20.26
C ALA A 136 -0.12 -11.50 -19.70
N LEU A 137 -0.31 -11.29 -18.39
CA LEU A 137 -1.62 -11.29 -17.76
C LEU A 137 -2.53 -10.22 -18.38
N ASP A 138 -2.00 -9.00 -18.51
CA ASP A 138 -2.73 -7.88 -19.11
C ASP A 138 -3.16 -8.17 -20.54
N ASP A 139 -2.24 -8.68 -21.36
CA ASP A 139 -2.51 -9.02 -22.75
C ASP A 139 -3.49 -10.20 -22.88
N ILE A 140 -3.38 -11.24 -22.05
CA ILE A 140 -4.31 -12.37 -22.04
C ILE A 140 -5.72 -11.91 -21.69
N ILE A 141 -5.88 -11.05 -20.71
CA ILE A 141 -7.18 -10.52 -20.30
C ILE A 141 -7.76 -9.60 -21.39
N ASN A 142 -6.97 -8.72 -21.96
CA ASN A 142 -7.44 -7.74 -22.94
C ASN A 142 -7.72 -8.32 -24.33
N ARG A 143 -6.88 -9.24 -24.81
CA ARG A 143 -6.95 -9.77 -26.18
C ARG A 143 -7.72 -11.08 -26.32
N GLY A 144 -7.85 -11.86 -25.24
CA GLY A 144 -8.56 -13.13 -25.27
C GLY A 144 -7.95 -14.14 -26.23
N ASP A 145 -8.81 -14.70 -27.08
CA ASP A 145 -8.43 -15.74 -28.06
C ASP A 145 -7.44 -15.22 -29.12
N GLY A 146 -7.27 -13.89 -29.25
CA GLY A 146 -6.30 -13.27 -30.14
C GLY A 146 -4.91 -13.08 -29.54
N TYR A 147 -4.64 -13.61 -28.34
CA TYR A 147 -3.37 -13.44 -27.66
C TYR A 147 -2.25 -14.26 -28.30
N ASP A 148 -1.14 -13.58 -28.66
CA ASP A 148 0.13 -14.21 -29.05
C ASP A 148 1.25 -13.76 -28.09
N TRP A 149 1.72 -14.67 -27.27
CA TRP A 149 2.77 -14.43 -26.29
C TRP A 149 4.09 -13.91 -26.90
N ARG A 150 4.33 -14.22 -28.17
CA ARG A 150 5.55 -13.76 -28.87
C ARG A 150 5.53 -12.24 -29.11
N GLU A 151 4.35 -11.67 -29.31
CA GLU A 151 4.22 -10.22 -29.44
C GLU A 151 4.47 -9.54 -28.10
N THR A 152 3.86 -10.04 -27.03
CA THR A 152 4.13 -9.56 -25.66
C THR A 152 5.62 -9.66 -25.31
N PHE A 153 6.24 -10.79 -25.65
CA PHE A 153 7.67 -11.00 -25.43
C PHE A 153 8.52 -9.96 -26.17
N LYS A 154 8.25 -9.70 -27.44
CA LYS A 154 8.97 -8.70 -28.24
C LYS A 154 8.78 -7.28 -27.67
N THR A 155 7.57 -6.94 -27.28
CA THR A 155 7.24 -5.63 -26.73
C THR A 155 7.94 -5.43 -25.38
N ASN A 156 7.81 -6.37 -24.47
CA ASN A 156 8.46 -6.33 -23.16
C ASN A 156 9.99 -6.25 -23.28
N PHE A 157 10.57 -7.04 -24.20
CA PHE A 157 12.02 -7.00 -24.45
C PHE A 157 12.47 -5.64 -24.98
N ARG A 158 11.72 -4.98 -25.85
CA ARG A 158 12.07 -3.65 -26.37
C ARG A 158 11.97 -2.57 -25.29
N GLU A 159 10.90 -2.60 -24.51
CA GLU A 159 10.65 -1.62 -23.45
C GLU A 159 11.67 -1.71 -22.33
N LYS A 160 12.11 -2.93 -22.01
CA LYS A 160 13.05 -3.23 -20.93
C LYS A 160 14.42 -3.69 -21.40
N ALA A 161 14.82 -3.30 -22.62
CA ALA A 161 16.07 -3.77 -23.24
C ALA A 161 17.31 -3.55 -22.35
N LEU A 162 17.39 -2.41 -21.67
CA LEU A 162 18.51 -2.09 -20.78
C LEU A 162 18.54 -3.04 -19.57
N GLU A 163 17.39 -3.36 -19.01
CA GLU A 163 17.26 -4.28 -17.87
C GLU A 163 17.72 -5.68 -18.28
N TYR A 164 17.33 -6.15 -19.48
CA TYR A 164 17.80 -7.43 -20.02
C TYR A 164 19.31 -7.45 -20.25
N CYS A 165 19.88 -6.38 -20.83
CA CYS A 165 21.30 -6.29 -21.08
C CYS A 165 22.17 -6.23 -19.82
N THR A 166 21.64 -5.69 -18.73
CA THR A 166 22.33 -5.53 -17.46
C THR A 166 22.08 -6.68 -16.48
N CYS A 167 21.22 -7.63 -16.83
CA CYS A 167 20.89 -8.78 -16.00
C CYS A 167 22.04 -9.78 -15.99
N GLN A 168 22.72 -9.90 -14.85
CA GLN A 168 23.91 -10.75 -14.73
C GLN A 168 23.61 -12.24 -14.70
N ASP A 169 22.44 -12.65 -14.21
CA ASP A 169 22.03 -14.05 -14.07
C ASP A 169 21.11 -14.53 -15.20
N LEU A 170 20.96 -13.74 -16.27
CA LEU A 170 20.13 -14.10 -17.42
C LEU A 170 20.59 -15.41 -18.08
N ASN A 171 19.67 -16.34 -18.23
CA ASN A 171 19.92 -17.68 -18.81
C ASN A 171 20.91 -18.57 -18.03
N GLN A 172 21.26 -18.23 -16.80
CA GLN A 172 22.20 -19.04 -16.03
C GLN A 172 21.61 -20.35 -15.50
N ARG A 173 20.33 -20.35 -15.13
CA ARG A 173 19.63 -21.52 -14.57
C ARG A 173 18.78 -22.20 -15.62
N GLU A 174 17.87 -21.46 -16.20
CA GLU A 174 16.97 -21.90 -17.26
C GLU A 174 16.89 -20.80 -18.34
N PRO A 175 16.81 -21.16 -19.62
CA PRO A 175 16.63 -20.16 -20.68
C PRO A 175 15.38 -19.30 -20.43
N PHE A 176 15.53 -17.98 -20.45
CA PHE A 176 14.46 -17.04 -20.15
C PHE A 176 13.19 -17.30 -20.97
N HIS A 177 13.32 -17.66 -22.27
CA HIS A 177 12.16 -17.90 -23.13
C HIS A 177 11.36 -19.14 -22.71
N GLN A 178 12.01 -20.18 -22.13
CA GLN A 178 11.32 -21.38 -21.64
C GLN A 178 10.53 -21.08 -20.38
N GLU A 179 11.16 -20.34 -19.47
CA GLU A 179 10.51 -19.88 -18.24
C GLU A 179 9.34 -18.94 -18.56
N ALA A 180 9.52 -18.00 -19.49
CA ALA A 180 8.46 -17.11 -19.97
C ALA A 180 7.29 -17.88 -20.58
N GLN A 181 7.57 -18.89 -21.41
CA GLN A 181 6.52 -19.74 -21.99
C GLN A 181 5.75 -20.55 -20.94
N THR A 182 6.46 -21.01 -19.92
CA THR A 182 5.86 -21.72 -18.78
C THR A 182 4.92 -20.79 -18.01
N GLN A 183 5.35 -19.55 -17.74
CA GLN A 183 4.52 -18.54 -17.07
C GLN A 183 3.26 -18.22 -17.88
N VAL A 184 3.38 -17.98 -19.18
CA VAL A 184 2.23 -17.74 -20.06
C VAL A 184 1.21 -18.88 -19.97
N ARG A 185 1.66 -20.13 -20.05
CA ARG A 185 0.77 -21.29 -19.92
C ARG A 185 0.05 -21.31 -18.58
N ASN A 186 0.78 -21.09 -17.49
CA ASN A 186 0.21 -21.08 -16.15
C ASN A 186 -0.82 -19.96 -15.97
N ILE A 187 -0.50 -18.75 -16.45
CA ILE A 187 -1.40 -17.59 -16.42
C ILE A 187 -2.65 -17.86 -17.25
N SER A 188 -2.51 -18.38 -18.49
CA SER A 188 -3.66 -18.71 -19.35
C SER A 188 -4.58 -19.70 -18.67
N GLN A 189 -4.03 -20.75 -18.04
CA GLN A 189 -4.82 -21.74 -17.32
C GLN A 189 -5.53 -21.11 -16.10
N ALA A 190 -4.86 -20.27 -15.34
CA ALA A 190 -5.45 -19.59 -14.18
C ALA A 190 -6.58 -18.63 -14.61
N VAL A 191 -6.36 -17.84 -15.65
CA VAL A 191 -7.35 -16.92 -16.22
C VAL A 191 -8.56 -17.70 -16.74
N ASP A 192 -8.34 -18.78 -17.48
CA ASP A 192 -9.42 -19.65 -17.96
C ASP A 192 -10.26 -20.24 -16.83
N MET A 193 -9.62 -20.68 -15.75
CA MET A 193 -10.31 -21.22 -14.57
C MET A 193 -11.16 -20.14 -13.88
N LEU A 194 -10.61 -18.93 -13.71
CA LEU A 194 -11.32 -17.81 -13.10
C LEU A 194 -12.57 -17.42 -13.90
N PHE A 195 -12.44 -17.28 -15.21
CA PHE A 195 -13.53 -16.77 -16.05
C PHE A 195 -14.54 -17.84 -16.51
N ARG A 196 -14.24 -19.14 -16.32
CA ARG A 196 -15.21 -20.21 -16.57
C ARG A 196 -16.30 -20.33 -15.51
N SER A 197 -16.04 -19.90 -14.27
CA SER A 197 -16.92 -20.28 -13.15
C SER A 197 -17.94 -19.22 -12.75
N ALA A 198 -17.61 -17.96 -12.70
CA ALA A 198 -18.53 -16.92 -12.20
C ALA A 198 -18.12 -15.48 -12.55
N TYR A 199 -16.94 -15.26 -13.11
CA TYR A 199 -16.41 -13.91 -13.32
C TYR A 199 -16.51 -13.49 -14.77
N ASP A 200 -16.95 -12.25 -14.98
CA ASP A 200 -17.07 -11.65 -16.31
C ASP A 200 -15.76 -10.95 -16.66
N ARG A 201 -15.09 -11.43 -17.70
CA ARG A 201 -13.82 -10.87 -18.19
C ARG A 201 -13.89 -9.37 -18.49
N HIS A 202 -15.02 -8.89 -18.98
CA HIS A 202 -15.22 -7.48 -19.31
C HIS A 202 -15.36 -6.58 -18.06
N LYS A 203 -15.50 -7.17 -16.88
CA LYS A 203 -15.53 -6.48 -15.60
C LYS A 203 -14.21 -6.52 -14.86
N ALA A 204 -13.22 -7.23 -15.40
CA ALA A 204 -11.90 -7.30 -14.83
C ALA A 204 -11.23 -5.92 -14.86
N ILE A 205 -10.66 -5.51 -13.73
CA ILE A 205 -9.87 -4.29 -13.61
C ILE A 205 -8.43 -4.70 -13.35
N LEU A 206 -7.57 -4.35 -14.30
CA LEU A 206 -6.13 -4.63 -14.22
C LEU A 206 -5.43 -3.56 -13.41
N GLU A 207 -4.51 -3.98 -12.56
CA GLU A 207 -3.63 -3.13 -11.75
C GLU A 207 -4.34 -1.97 -11.02
N PRO A 208 -5.52 -2.19 -10.37
CA PRO A 208 -6.16 -1.12 -9.63
C PRO A 208 -5.28 -0.64 -8.47
N SER A 209 -5.13 0.68 -8.37
CA SER A 209 -4.40 1.31 -7.27
C SER A 209 -5.38 1.73 -6.17
N PHE A 210 -4.99 1.50 -4.93
CA PHE A 210 -5.76 1.84 -3.74
C PHE A 210 -4.96 2.78 -2.85
N VAL A 211 -5.66 3.74 -2.28
CA VAL A 211 -5.11 4.68 -1.30
C VAL A 211 -5.99 4.66 -0.05
N CYS A 212 -5.37 4.48 1.10
CA CYS A 212 -6.00 4.64 2.39
C CYS A 212 -5.48 5.93 3.05
N GLU A 213 -6.17 7.04 2.85
CA GLU A 213 -5.78 8.35 3.37
C GLU A 213 -5.69 8.37 4.90
N GLN A 214 -6.54 7.59 5.59
CA GLN A 214 -6.53 7.53 7.05
C GLN A 214 -5.23 6.97 7.61
N MET A 215 -4.64 6.00 6.91
CA MET A 215 -3.44 5.29 7.36
C MET A 215 -2.16 5.76 6.64
N GLY A 216 -2.29 6.65 5.64
CA GLY A 216 -1.14 7.04 4.81
C GLY A 216 -0.57 5.87 4.01
N LEU A 217 -1.43 4.96 3.54
CA LEU A 217 -1.00 3.76 2.82
C LEU A 217 -1.51 3.75 1.38
N GLN A 218 -0.69 3.18 0.52
CA GLN A 218 -1.06 2.90 -0.86
C GLN A 218 -0.69 1.48 -1.26
N GLY A 219 -1.36 0.97 -2.27
CA GLY A 219 -1.06 -0.36 -2.81
C GLY A 219 -1.68 -0.56 -4.17
N ARG A 220 -1.23 -1.61 -4.85
CA ARG A 220 -1.75 -2.04 -6.14
C ARG A 220 -2.04 -3.54 -6.09
N ILE A 221 -3.09 -3.95 -6.74
CA ILE A 221 -3.48 -5.36 -6.90
C ILE A 221 -3.38 -5.68 -8.39
N ASP A 222 -2.88 -6.87 -8.74
CA ASP A 222 -2.67 -7.22 -10.14
C ASP A 222 -3.99 -7.38 -10.90
N LEU A 223 -5.02 -7.92 -10.26
CA LEU A 223 -6.34 -8.15 -10.86
C LEU A 223 -7.45 -8.03 -9.83
N MET A 224 -8.53 -7.34 -10.20
CA MET A 224 -9.78 -7.22 -9.44
C MET A 224 -11.00 -7.46 -10.32
#